data_0ebb8d36ed0c4c3dbabeb9cae1848be1
#
_entry.id   0ebb8d36ed0c4c3dbabeb9cae1848be1
#
_cell.length_a   1.000
_cell.length_b   1.000
_cell.length_c   1.000
_cell.angle_alpha   90.00
_cell.angle_beta   90.00
_cell.angle_gamma   90.00
#
_symmetry.space_group_name_H-M   'P 1'
#
loop_
_entity.id
_entity.type
_entity.pdbx_description
1 polymer ?
#
loop_
_entity_poly.entity_id
_entity_poly.type
_entity_poly.pdbx_seq_one_letter_code
_entity_poly.pdbx_strand_id
1 'polypeptide(L)'
;VLSTTSGKVSVPAGTPAGTYTIVYQICEKLNPSNCDIATIKVGVGASTIIATNDQALNINGYVGANAVVNALTNDTVSGLPAQLTNVNLSVITPATSIGTGAIPVLDVATGLVNVPAGTSAGTYSIVYQICEKLNPTVCDQATITIQVVAPVIVANDDTITNINGYVGQSNAINAFTNDTLNGSPVKTTEIQAQIIAPANPINGGAVPF
;
A
#
# COMPACT_ATOMS: atom_id res chain seq x y z
N VAL A 1 13.54 -35.66 14.74
CA VAL A 1 14.00 -37.05 14.50
C VAL A 1 14.67 -37.58 15.73
N LEU A 2 14.40 -38.84 16.12
CA LEU A 2 15.09 -39.54 17.22
C LEU A 2 16.41 -40.13 16.69
N SER A 3 17.51 -39.80 17.35
CA SER A 3 18.82 -40.44 17.11
C SER A 3 18.90 -41.76 17.88
N THR A 4 19.00 -42.88 17.15
CA THR A 4 19.15 -44.23 17.77
C THR A 4 20.50 -44.48 18.45
N THR A 5 21.49 -43.62 18.17
CA THR A 5 22.82 -43.71 18.80
C THR A 5 22.94 -42.91 20.08
N SER A 6 22.22 -41.76 20.19
CA SER A 6 22.33 -40.87 21.36
C SER A 6 21.05 -40.77 22.19
N GLY A 7 19.94 -41.31 21.72
CA GLY A 7 18.61 -41.20 22.35
C GLY A 7 18.00 -39.78 22.33
N LYS A 8 18.65 -38.83 21.63
CA LYS A 8 18.18 -37.42 21.56
C LYS A 8 17.16 -37.21 20.44
N VAL A 9 16.15 -36.37 20.72
CA VAL A 9 15.20 -35.91 19.74
C VAL A 9 15.56 -34.50 19.28
N SER A 10 15.62 -34.29 17.97
CA SER A 10 15.81 -32.97 17.35
C SER A 10 14.54 -32.53 16.67
N VAL A 11 14.19 -31.23 16.84
CA VAL A 11 13.11 -30.54 16.13
C VAL A 11 13.77 -29.59 15.12
N PRO A 12 13.70 -29.88 13.81
CA PRO A 12 14.26 -28.98 12.78
C PRO A 12 13.53 -27.64 12.72
N ALA A 13 14.22 -26.59 12.27
CA ALA A 13 13.57 -25.34 11.88
C ALA A 13 12.53 -25.62 10.77
N GLY A 14 11.42 -24.90 10.79
CA GLY A 14 10.32 -25.11 9.87
C GLY A 14 9.40 -26.28 10.22
N THR A 15 9.46 -26.81 11.47
CA THR A 15 8.50 -27.80 11.95
C THR A 15 7.19 -27.08 12.32
N PRO A 16 6.03 -27.41 11.69
CA PRO A 16 4.74 -26.81 12.03
C PRO A 16 4.34 -27.05 13.49
N ALA A 17 3.49 -26.14 14.02
CA ALA A 17 2.93 -26.31 15.36
C ALA A 17 2.06 -27.58 15.44
N GLY A 18 2.15 -28.27 16.56
CA GLY A 18 1.39 -29.50 16.78
C GLY A 18 2.08 -30.46 17.74
N THR A 19 1.44 -31.60 18.00
CA THR A 19 2.02 -32.67 18.82
C THR A 19 2.48 -33.83 17.94
N TYR A 20 3.77 -34.12 18.00
CA TYR A 20 4.40 -35.18 17.26
C TYR A 20 4.63 -36.38 18.20
N THR A 21 4.33 -37.56 17.73
CA THR A 21 4.49 -38.80 18.50
C THR A 21 5.54 -39.70 17.85
N ILE A 22 6.51 -40.10 18.62
CA ILE A 22 7.57 -41.06 18.23
C ILE A 22 7.43 -42.28 19.10
N VAL A 23 7.21 -43.44 18.51
CA VAL A 23 7.24 -44.71 19.20
C VAL A 23 8.59 -45.33 18.94
N TYR A 24 9.28 -45.77 19.98
CA TYR A 24 10.58 -46.43 19.89
C TYR A 24 10.63 -47.69 20.75
N GLN A 25 11.52 -48.57 20.39
CA GLN A 25 11.78 -49.82 21.09
C GLN A 25 13.25 -49.87 21.51
N ILE A 26 13.48 -50.36 22.69
CA ILE A 26 14.85 -50.75 23.16
C ILE A 26 14.87 -52.24 23.40
N CYS A 27 15.97 -52.88 22.99
CA CYS A 27 16.22 -54.29 23.22
C CYS A 27 17.61 -54.48 23.88
N GLU A 28 17.71 -55.48 24.72
CA GLU A 28 19.00 -55.86 25.33
C GLU A 28 19.91 -56.44 24.24
N LYS A 29 21.18 -56.01 24.20
CA LYS A 29 22.12 -56.51 23.19
C LYS A 29 22.51 -57.98 23.37
N LEU A 30 22.56 -58.45 24.61
CA LEU A 30 22.90 -59.86 24.92
C LEU A 30 21.68 -60.78 24.72
N ASN A 31 20.48 -60.30 24.93
CA ASN A 31 19.20 -61.00 24.73
C ASN A 31 18.29 -60.19 23.80
N PRO A 32 18.48 -60.25 22.46
CA PRO A 32 17.79 -59.35 21.50
C PRO A 32 16.26 -59.56 21.44
N SER A 33 15.72 -60.60 22.04
CA SER A 33 14.26 -60.79 22.20
C SER A 33 13.70 -60.09 23.45
N ASN A 34 14.56 -59.64 24.38
CA ASN A 34 14.16 -58.86 25.55
C ASN A 34 14.06 -57.40 25.19
N CYS A 35 12.83 -56.98 24.81
CA CYS A 35 12.55 -55.63 24.29
C CYS A 35 11.36 -55.01 25.02
N ASP A 36 11.36 -53.67 25.07
CA ASP A 36 10.24 -52.86 25.53
C ASP A 36 10.01 -51.65 24.61
N ILE A 37 8.78 -51.17 24.57
CA ILE A 37 8.33 -50.08 23.69
C ILE A 37 7.92 -48.86 24.52
N ALA A 38 8.34 -47.69 24.10
CA ALA A 38 7.93 -46.43 24.71
C ALA A 38 7.56 -45.36 23.67
N THR A 39 6.90 -44.32 24.15
CA THR A 39 6.42 -43.23 23.31
C THR A 39 7.00 -41.90 23.80
N ILE A 40 7.50 -41.10 22.86
CA ILE A 40 7.88 -39.70 23.08
C ILE A 40 6.84 -38.83 22.45
N LYS A 41 6.31 -37.84 23.18
CA LYS A 41 5.46 -36.76 22.67
C LYS A 41 6.25 -35.47 22.63
N VAL A 42 6.31 -34.81 21.47
CA VAL A 42 6.99 -33.54 21.26
C VAL A 42 5.93 -32.49 20.87
N GLY A 43 5.68 -31.52 21.75
CA GLY A 43 4.83 -30.35 21.45
C GLY A 43 5.66 -29.28 20.77
N VAL A 44 5.22 -28.83 19.59
CA VAL A 44 5.77 -27.68 18.87
C VAL A 44 4.74 -26.55 18.94
N GLY A 45 5.12 -25.39 19.48
CA GLY A 45 4.26 -24.22 19.58
C GLY A 45 4.15 -23.48 18.25
N ALA A 46 3.05 -22.74 18.06
CA ALA A 46 2.87 -21.82 16.94
C ALA A 46 3.77 -20.58 17.12
N SER A 47 4.14 -19.97 16.00
CA SER A 47 4.84 -18.69 15.97
C SER A 47 3.93 -17.54 16.46
N THR A 48 4.54 -16.44 16.91
CA THR A 48 3.82 -15.19 17.13
C THR A 48 3.91 -14.36 15.85
N ILE A 49 2.77 -13.95 15.32
CA ILE A 49 2.67 -12.99 14.20
C ILE A 49 2.29 -11.63 14.77
N ILE A 50 2.96 -10.58 14.31
CA ILE A 50 2.64 -9.20 14.64
C ILE A 50 2.64 -8.40 13.35
N ALA A 51 1.47 -7.90 12.95
CA ALA A 51 1.29 -6.90 11.91
C ALA A 51 1.21 -5.50 12.55
N THR A 52 1.92 -4.55 12.01
CA THR A 52 2.05 -3.19 12.56
C THR A 52 1.60 -2.19 11.51
N ASN A 53 0.81 -1.19 11.92
CA ASN A 53 0.29 -0.17 11.00
C ASN A 53 1.40 0.58 10.26
N ASP A 54 1.12 0.89 9.00
CA ASP A 54 1.99 1.62 8.09
C ASP A 54 1.39 2.95 7.67
N GLN A 55 2.24 3.85 7.16
CA GLN A 55 1.77 5.11 6.60
C GLN A 55 2.63 5.58 5.44
N ALA A 56 1.99 6.23 4.45
CA ALA A 56 2.62 6.98 3.38
C ALA A 56 1.98 8.37 3.32
N LEU A 57 2.79 9.44 3.45
CA LEU A 57 2.30 10.80 3.57
C LEU A 57 2.73 11.67 2.39
N ASN A 58 1.92 12.70 2.10
CA ASN A 58 2.22 13.74 1.10
C ASN A 58 2.45 13.20 -0.33
N ILE A 59 1.73 12.14 -0.71
CA ILE A 59 1.81 11.58 -2.05
C ILE A 59 1.03 12.47 -3.02
N ASN A 60 1.68 12.99 -4.07
CA ASN A 60 1.01 13.78 -5.10
C ASN A 60 0.13 12.87 -5.98
N GLY A 61 -1.18 13.00 -5.84
CA GLY A 61 -2.16 12.15 -6.54
C GLY A 61 -2.25 12.41 -8.05
N TYR A 62 -1.86 13.59 -8.52
CA TYR A 62 -1.89 13.92 -9.95
C TYR A 62 -0.88 13.09 -10.75
N VAL A 63 0.33 12.95 -10.25
CA VAL A 63 1.40 12.15 -10.89
C VAL A 63 1.41 10.70 -10.42
N GLY A 64 0.91 10.44 -9.21
CA GLY A 64 1.02 9.14 -8.56
C GLY A 64 2.45 8.83 -8.08
N ALA A 65 2.62 7.67 -7.44
CA ALA A 65 3.92 7.16 -7.03
C ALA A 65 3.87 5.63 -6.85
N ASN A 66 4.95 4.96 -7.19
CA ASN A 66 5.09 3.52 -6.96
C ASN A 66 5.87 3.26 -5.67
N ALA A 67 5.57 2.13 -5.02
CA ALA A 67 6.29 1.65 -3.85
C ALA A 67 6.37 2.69 -2.71
N VAL A 68 5.24 3.40 -2.45
CA VAL A 68 5.19 4.47 -1.45
C VAL A 68 5.41 3.97 -0.01
N VAL A 69 5.08 2.72 0.26
CA VAL A 69 5.34 1.99 1.50
C VAL A 69 5.34 0.49 1.23
N ASN A 70 6.08 -0.27 2.04
CA ASN A 70 6.03 -1.73 2.04
C ASN A 70 5.37 -2.19 3.34
N ALA A 71 4.24 -2.88 3.22
CA ALA A 71 3.41 -3.38 4.32
C ALA A 71 4.14 -4.32 5.30
N LEU A 72 5.24 -4.96 4.89
CA LEU A 72 5.96 -5.93 5.72
C LEU A 72 7.17 -5.35 6.46
N THR A 73 7.47 -4.06 6.29
CA THR A 73 8.74 -3.49 6.79
C THR A 73 8.87 -3.54 8.31
N ASN A 74 7.77 -3.38 9.04
CA ASN A 74 7.70 -3.32 10.50
C ASN A 74 6.98 -4.54 11.12
N ASP A 75 6.59 -5.50 10.28
CA ASP A 75 5.91 -6.73 10.71
C ASP A 75 6.91 -7.81 11.14
N THR A 76 6.48 -8.71 12.03
CA THR A 76 7.35 -9.76 12.54
C THR A 76 6.69 -11.13 12.65
N VAL A 77 7.51 -12.17 12.49
CA VAL A 77 7.20 -13.57 12.79
C VAL A 77 8.17 -14.05 13.86
N SER A 78 7.68 -14.35 15.05
CA SER A 78 8.52 -14.75 16.21
C SER A 78 9.67 -13.78 16.49
N GLY A 79 9.42 -12.46 16.33
CA GLY A 79 10.41 -11.40 16.55
C GLY A 79 11.43 -11.20 15.41
N LEU A 80 11.35 -11.97 14.33
CA LEU A 80 12.14 -11.78 13.11
C LEU A 80 11.31 -11.05 12.04
N PRO A 81 11.93 -10.32 11.10
CA PRO A 81 11.21 -9.62 10.05
C PRO A 81 10.28 -10.54 9.24
N ALA A 82 9.04 -10.11 9.03
CA ALA A 82 8.12 -10.79 8.14
C ALA A 82 8.57 -10.60 6.69
N GLN A 83 8.49 -11.67 5.91
CA GLN A 83 8.84 -11.70 4.49
C GLN A 83 7.86 -12.58 3.74
N LEU A 84 7.66 -12.33 2.45
CA LEU A 84 6.82 -13.16 1.59
C LEU A 84 7.29 -14.62 1.49
N THR A 85 8.49 -14.94 1.97
CA THR A 85 8.98 -16.31 2.10
C THR A 85 8.40 -17.05 3.30
N ASN A 86 8.04 -16.34 4.40
CA ASN A 86 7.56 -16.92 5.66
C ASN A 86 6.11 -16.56 5.99
N VAL A 87 5.50 -15.56 5.32
CA VAL A 87 4.08 -15.20 5.49
C VAL A 87 3.31 -15.24 4.17
N ASN A 88 1.99 -15.43 4.27
CA ASN A 88 1.03 -15.13 3.23
C ASN A 88 0.44 -13.75 3.52
N LEU A 89 0.53 -12.83 2.55
CA LEU A 89 -0.04 -11.49 2.61
C LEU A 89 -1.35 -11.45 1.84
N SER A 90 -2.38 -10.83 2.39
CA SER A 90 -3.69 -10.65 1.74
C SER A 90 -4.29 -9.28 2.08
N VAL A 91 -5.12 -8.74 1.19
CA VAL A 91 -5.92 -7.55 1.45
C VAL A 91 -7.26 -7.98 2.02
N ILE A 92 -7.61 -7.45 3.19
CA ILE A 92 -8.91 -7.69 3.86
C ILE A 92 -9.91 -6.62 3.45
N THR A 93 -9.50 -5.34 3.46
CA THR A 93 -10.32 -4.22 3.01
C THR A 93 -9.48 -3.35 2.09
N PRO A 94 -9.81 -3.27 0.80
CA PRO A 94 -9.12 -2.37 -0.14
C PRO A 94 -9.46 -0.92 0.15
N ALA A 95 -8.65 0.01 -0.38
CA ALA A 95 -8.97 1.42 -0.36
C ALA A 95 -10.29 1.69 -1.11
N THR A 96 -11.06 2.65 -0.61
CA THR A 96 -12.29 3.12 -1.26
C THR A 96 -12.01 4.40 -2.06
N SER A 97 -12.70 4.58 -3.19
CA SER A 97 -12.54 5.75 -4.04
C SER A 97 -13.03 7.03 -3.35
N ILE A 98 -12.31 8.11 -3.55
CA ILE A 98 -12.73 9.47 -3.22
C ILE A 98 -13.05 10.17 -4.56
N GLY A 99 -14.31 10.48 -4.78
CA GLY A 99 -14.78 10.99 -6.07
C GLY A 99 -14.63 9.95 -7.20
N THR A 100 -14.17 10.38 -8.37
CA THR A 100 -13.99 9.54 -9.57
C THR A 100 -12.54 9.14 -9.82
N GLY A 101 -11.62 9.49 -8.91
CA GLY A 101 -10.18 9.22 -9.04
C GLY A 101 -9.81 7.76 -8.89
N ALA A 102 -8.58 7.44 -9.30
CA ALA A 102 -7.96 6.15 -9.02
C ALA A 102 -7.79 5.92 -7.49
N ILE A 103 -7.52 4.69 -7.09
CA ILE A 103 -7.32 4.32 -5.68
C ILE A 103 -5.92 3.73 -5.47
N PRO A 104 -5.30 3.93 -4.27
CA PRO A 104 -4.10 3.20 -3.88
C PRO A 104 -4.33 1.68 -3.83
N VAL A 105 -3.32 0.91 -4.21
CA VAL A 105 -3.39 -0.55 -4.27
C VAL A 105 -2.18 -1.17 -3.58
N LEU A 106 -2.43 -2.16 -2.70
CA LEU A 106 -1.39 -3.03 -2.15
C LEU A 106 -1.19 -4.22 -3.11
N ASP A 107 0.01 -4.34 -3.67
CA ASP A 107 0.42 -5.52 -4.42
C ASP A 107 0.88 -6.62 -3.44
N VAL A 108 0.06 -7.65 -3.28
CA VAL A 108 0.34 -8.76 -2.35
C VAL A 108 1.51 -9.64 -2.79
N ALA A 109 1.92 -9.59 -4.07
CA ALA A 109 3.08 -10.35 -4.56
C ALA A 109 4.41 -9.69 -4.18
N THR A 110 4.41 -8.38 -3.90
CA THR A 110 5.61 -7.61 -3.54
C THR A 110 5.56 -7.00 -2.16
N GLY A 111 4.36 -6.85 -1.56
CA GLY A 111 4.12 -6.12 -0.31
C GLY A 111 4.13 -4.60 -0.48
N LEU A 112 4.24 -4.09 -1.71
CA LEU A 112 4.37 -2.67 -1.99
C LEU A 112 3.01 -2.02 -2.27
N VAL A 113 2.83 -0.81 -1.76
CA VAL A 113 1.66 0.03 -2.08
C VAL A 113 2.02 0.98 -3.21
N ASN A 114 1.16 1.04 -4.23
CA ASN A 114 1.25 1.97 -5.34
C ASN A 114 0.07 2.95 -5.31
N VAL A 115 0.34 4.21 -5.59
CA VAL A 115 -0.67 5.27 -5.78
C VAL A 115 -0.68 5.62 -7.26
N PRO A 116 -1.71 5.21 -8.03
CA PRO A 116 -1.78 5.52 -9.46
C PRO A 116 -1.92 7.03 -9.71
N ALA A 117 -1.47 7.49 -10.87
CA ALA A 117 -1.76 8.85 -11.34
C ALA A 117 -3.28 9.07 -11.45
N GLY A 118 -3.74 10.28 -11.13
CA GLY A 118 -5.17 10.60 -11.10
C GLY A 118 -5.90 10.13 -9.82
N THR A 119 -5.16 9.79 -8.76
CA THR A 119 -5.74 9.53 -7.44
C THR A 119 -6.18 10.85 -6.79
N SER A 120 -7.45 10.96 -6.40
CA SER A 120 -7.99 12.16 -5.75
C SER A 120 -7.30 12.43 -4.41
N ALA A 121 -7.14 13.71 -4.06
CA ALA A 121 -6.60 14.09 -2.74
C ALA A 121 -7.52 13.62 -1.61
N GLY A 122 -6.90 13.13 -0.54
CA GLY A 122 -7.60 12.64 0.65
C GLY A 122 -6.82 11.56 1.37
N THR A 123 -7.44 10.97 2.41
CA THR A 123 -6.83 9.91 3.19
C THR A 123 -7.47 8.57 2.83
N TYR A 124 -6.65 7.63 2.40
CA TYR A 124 -7.05 6.27 2.05
C TYR A 124 -6.57 5.29 3.12
N SER A 125 -7.31 4.20 3.27
CA SER A 125 -7.00 3.12 4.22
C SER A 125 -7.09 1.78 3.50
N ILE A 126 -6.08 0.92 3.71
CA ILE A 126 -6.07 -0.47 3.28
C ILE A 126 -5.87 -1.33 4.51
N VAL A 127 -6.76 -2.28 4.79
CA VAL A 127 -6.53 -3.28 5.83
C VAL A 127 -5.96 -4.52 5.18
N TYR A 128 -4.82 -4.97 5.69
CA TYR A 128 -4.17 -6.19 5.24
C TYR A 128 -4.03 -7.20 6.37
N GLN A 129 -3.76 -8.44 6.02
CA GLN A 129 -3.50 -9.55 6.92
C GLN A 129 -2.24 -10.27 6.49
N ILE A 130 -1.43 -10.66 7.47
CA ILE A 130 -0.36 -11.62 7.30
C ILE A 130 -0.66 -12.87 8.10
N CYS A 131 -0.42 -14.05 7.49
CA CYS A 131 -0.55 -15.35 8.14
C CYS A 131 0.74 -16.14 7.99
N GLU A 132 1.15 -16.85 9.02
CA GLU A 132 2.33 -17.71 8.95
C GLU A 132 2.14 -18.84 7.93
N LYS A 133 3.10 -19.09 7.03
CA LYS A 133 2.99 -20.15 6.03
C LYS A 133 2.97 -21.56 6.61
N LEU A 134 3.69 -21.78 7.71
CA LEU A 134 3.73 -23.09 8.37
C LEU A 134 2.47 -23.38 9.19
N ASN A 135 1.83 -22.32 9.72
CA ASN A 135 0.61 -22.41 10.51
C ASN A 135 -0.40 -21.37 10.00
N PRO A 136 -1.10 -21.63 8.87
CA PRO A 136 -1.92 -20.66 8.16
C PRO A 136 -3.13 -20.09 8.92
N THR A 137 -3.43 -20.64 10.10
CA THR A 137 -4.47 -20.13 11.01
C THR A 137 -3.93 -19.09 12.00
N VAL A 138 -2.60 -18.92 12.08
CA VAL A 138 -1.95 -17.91 12.91
C VAL A 138 -1.75 -16.66 12.08
N CYS A 139 -2.59 -15.67 12.29
CA CYS A 139 -2.67 -14.44 11.49
C CYS A 139 -2.75 -13.22 12.40
N ASP A 140 -2.35 -12.07 11.84
CA ASP A 140 -2.60 -10.74 12.42
C ASP A 140 -2.90 -9.73 11.31
N GLN A 141 -3.55 -8.62 11.66
CA GLN A 141 -4.01 -7.60 10.72
C GLN A 141 -3.45 -6.23 11.11
N ALA A 142 -3.17 -5.42 10.09
CA ALA A 142 -2.81 -4.03 10.28
C ALA A 142 -3.41 -3.15 9.17
N THR A 143 -3.29 -1.84 9.36
CA THR A 143 -3.83 -0.82 8.46
C THR A 143 -2.71 0.00 7.85
N ILE A 144 -2.77 0.19 6.53
CA ILE A 144 -1.93 1.13 5.81
C ILE A 144 -2.74 2.41 5.60
N THR A 145 -2.23 3.54 6.09
CA THR A 145 -2.82 4.87 5.87
C THR A 145 -2.03 5.62 4.82
N ILE A 146 -2.69 6.06 3.74
CA ILE A 146 -2.08 6.79 2.63
C ILE A 146 -2.70 8.18 2.55
N GLN A 147 -1.88 9.22 2.75
CA GLN A 147 -2.29 10.62 2.56
C GLN A 147 -1.90 11.09 1.16
N VAL A 148 -2.90 11.33 0.33
CA VAL A 148 -2.73 11.86 -1.02
C VAL A 148 -3.04 13.36 -1.00
N VAL A 149 -2.16 14.16 -1.61
CA VAL A 149 -2.30 15.60 -1.72
C VAL A 149 -2.65 16.01 -3.15
N ALA A 150 -3.39 17.12 -3.27
CA ALA A 150 -3.69 17.70 -4.57
C ALA A 150 -2.45 18.32 -5.22
N PRO A 151 -2.41 18.40 -6.57
CA PRO A 151 -1.39 19.18 -7.27
C PRO A 151 -1.54 20.67 -6.96
N VAL A 152 -0.45 21.41 -7.12
CA VAL A 152 -0.48 22.88 -7.04
C VAL A 152 -1.05 23.42 -8.34
N ILE A 153 -2.08 24.28 -8.26
CA ILE A 153 -2.59 25.06 -9.39
C ILE A 153 -2.19 26.52 -9.21
N VAL A 154 -1.69 27.15 -10.27
CA VAL A 154 -1.29 28.56 -10.29
C VAL A 154 -1.92 29.22 -11.49
N ALA A 155 -2.73 30.24 -11.25
CA ALA A 155 -3.22 31.17 -12.26
C ALA A 155 -2.42 32.47 -12.19
N ASN A 156 -1.94 32.94 -13.32
CA ASN A 156 -1.14 34.16 -13.43
C ASN A 156 -1.93 35.22 -14.18
N ASP A 157 -1.68 36.48 -13.83
CA ASP A 157 -2.32 37.61 -14.49
C ASP A 157 -1.91 37.71 -15.96
N ASP A 158 -2.87 38.03 -16.82
CA ASP A 158 -2.67 38.30 -18.24
C ASP A 158 -2.94 39.75 -18.58
N THR A 159 -2.22 40.27 -19.53
CA THR A 159 -2.40 41.63 -20.01
C THR A 159 -2.31 41.70 -21.54
N ILE A 160 -3.28 42.33 -22.16
CA ILE A 160 -3.23 42.74 -23.55
C ILE A 160 -3.54 44.20 -23.67
N THR A 161 -2.82 44.91 -24.52
CA THR A 161 -2.95 46.35 -24.75
C THR A 161 -3.11 46.65 -26.23
N ASN A 162 -3.50 47.87 -26.55
CA ASN A 162 -3.61 48.41 -27.93
C ASN A 162 -4.64 47.71 -28.82
N ILE A 163 -5.70 47.13 -28.21
CA ILE A 163 -6.85 46.62 -29.00
C ILE A 163 -7.66 47.81 -29.51
N ASN A 164 -7.89 47.84 -30.81
CA ASN A 164 -8.78 48.83 -31.42
C ASN A 164 -10.23 48.48 -31.10
N GLY A 165 -10.84 49.17 -30.13
CA GLY A 165 -12.22 48.91 -29.69
C GLY A 165 -13.30 49.18 -30.75
N TYR A 166 -13.02 49.97 -31.80
CA TYR A 166 -13.98 50.22 -32.89
C TYR A 166 -14.15 48.99 -33.81
N VAL A 167 -13.05 48.28 -34.13
CA VAL A 167 -13.09 47.08 -34.96
C VAL A 167 -13.26 45.81 -34.14
N GLY A 168 -12.85 45.83 -32.88
CA GLY A 168 -12.79 44.68 -32.03
C GLY A 168 -11.67 43.68 -32.41
N GLN A 169 -11.48 42.64 -31.66
CA GLN A 169 -10.55 41.55 -31.94
C GLN A 169 -11.06 40.25 -31.28
N SER A 170 -11.31 39.24 -32.09
CA SER A 170 -11.65 37.91 -31.59
C SER A 170 -10.40 37.21 -31.07
N ASN A 171 -10.54 36.41 -30.01
CA ASN A 171 -9.44 35.65 -29.40
C ASN A 171 -8.23 36.52 -29.08
N ALA A 172 -8.50 37.73 -28.53
CA ALA A 172 -7.46 38.74 -28.27
C ALA A 172 -6.34 38.21 -27.35
N ILE A 173 -6.69 37.41 -26.38
CA ILE A 173 -5.75 36.78 -25.43
C ILE A 173 -6.28 35.39 -25.00
N ASN A 174 -5.39 34.50 -24.61
CA ASN A 174 -5.73 33.24 -23.99
C ASN A 174 -5.29 33.27 -22.52
N ALA A 175 -6.25 33.31 -21.61
CA ALA A 175 -6.02 33.41 -20.18
C ALA A 175 -5.28 32.20 -19.55
N PHE A 176 -5.12 31.10 -20.28
CA PHE A 176 -4.44 29.89 -19.73
C PHE A 176 -2.99 29.74 -20.19
N THR A 177 -2.45 30.72 -20.94
CA THR A 177 -1.13 30.56 -21.59
C THR A 177 0.02 30.46 -20.59
N ASN A 178 -0.07 31.19 -19.45
CA ASN A 178 0.95 31.26 -18.41
C ASN A 178 0.53 30.54 -17.12
N ASP A 179 -0.62 29.88 -17.11
CA ASP A 179 -1.14 29.14 -15.98
C ASP A 179 -0.52 27.73 -15.90
N THR A 180 -0.38 27.22 -14.68
CA THR A 180 0.22 25.90 -14.47
C THR A 180 -0.58 25.01 -13.54
N LEU A 181 -0.55 23.71 -13.82
CA LEU A 181 -0.98 22.64 -12.94
C LEU A 181 0.23 21.76 -12.65
N ASN A 182 0.60 21.63 -11.38
CA ASN A 182 1.80 20.90 -10.95
C ASN A 182 3.08 21.32 -11.70
N GLY A 183 3.22 22.65 -11.96
CA GLY A 183 4.36 23.23 -12.66
C GLY A 183 4.39 23.04 -14.19
N SER A 184 3.40 22.36 -14.77
CA SER A 184 3.23 22.20 -16.22
C SER A 184 2.10 23.10 -16.74
N PRO A 185 2.14 23.56 -18.01
CA PRO A 185 1.04 24.32 -18.59
C PRO A 185 -0.30 23.62 -18.44
N VAL A 186 -1.34 24.35 -18.04
CA VAL A 186 -2.68 23.79 -17.88
C VAL A 186 -3.26 23.31 -19.19
N LYS A 187 -4.06 22.24 -19.14
CA LYS A 187 -4.91 21.79 -20.25
C LYS A 187 -6.37 21.94 -19.83
N THR A 188 -7.21 22.38 -20.75
CA THR A 188 -8.64 22.58 -20.51
C THR A 188 -9.38 21.30 -20.09
N THR A 189 -8.82 20.13 -20.39
CA THR A 189 -9.34 18.83 -19.95
C THR A 189 -9.03 18.48 -18.50
N GLU A 190 -8.12 19.24 -17.86
CA GLU A 190 -7.60 18.97 -16.51
C GLU A 190 -8.06 20.01 -15.48
N ILE A 191 -8.67 21.11 -15.94
CA ILE A 191 -9.13 22.23 -15.13
C ILE A 191 -10.61 22.54 -15.37
N GLN A 192 -11.20 23.24 -14.41
CA GLN A 192 -12.49 23.89 -14.58
C GLN A 192 -12.31 25.40 -14.38
N ALA A 193 -12.70 26.22 -15.36
CA ALA A 193 -12.60 27.66 -15.30
C ALA A 193 -13.98 28.29 -15.04
N GLN A 194 -14.02 29.36 -14.26
CA GLN A 194 -15.22 30.13 -13.96
C GLN A 194 -14.88 31.60 -13.89
N ILE A 195 -15.75 32.45 -14.49
CA ILE A 195 -15.67 33.91 -14.33
C ILE A 195 -16.22 34.27 -12.94
N ILE A 196 -15.37 34.83 -12.09
CA ILE A 196 -15.76 35.28 -10.72
C ILE A 196 -16.35 36.68 -10.77
N ALA A 197 -15.78 37.57 -11.61
CA ALA A 197 -16.27 38.95 -11.80
C ALA A 197 -16.18 39.29 -13.29
N PRO A 198 -17.30 39.50 -13.97
CA PRO A 198 -17.28 39.93 -15.36
C PRO A 198 -16.84 41.41 -15.45
N ALA A 199 -16.37 41.81 -16.64
CA ALA A 199 -16.04 43.20 -16.92
C ALA A 199 -17.26 44.11 -16.78
N ASN A 200 -17.06 45.33 -16.27
CA ASN A 200 -18.08 46.33 -16.18
C ASN A 200 -18.08 47.21 -17.47
N PRO A 201 -19.24 47.59 -18.00
CA PRO A 201 -19.30 48.49 -19.14
C PRO A 201 -18.77 49.90 -18.79
N ILE A 202 -17.99 50.48 -19.70
CA ILE A 202 -17.52 51.85 -19.60
C ILE A 202 -18.41 52.69 -20.52
N ASN A 203 -19.03 53.73 -19.98
CA ASN A 203 -19.93 54.62 -20.71
C ASN A 203 -21.07 53.89 -21.46
N GLY A 204 -21.55 52.78 -20.94
CA GLY A 204 -22.61 51.98 -21.56
C GLY A 204 -22.20 51.22 -22.82
N GLY A 205 -20.91 51.13 -23.13
CA GLY A 205 -20.39 50.37 -24.26
C GLY A 205 -20.39 48.85 -24.05
N ALA A 206 -20.10 48.10 -25.11
CA ALA A 206 -19.90 46.64 -25.03
C ALA A 206 -18.69 46.29 -24.13
N VAL A 207 -18.73 45.14 -23.50
CA VAL A 207 -17.66 44.62 -22.62
C VAL A 207 -16.95 43.45 -23.29
N PRO A 208 -15.64 43.25 -23.00
CA PRO A 208 -14.93 42.03 -23.34
C PRO A 208 -15.58 40.78 -22.66
N PHE A 209 -15.61 39.66 -23.36
CA PHE A 209 -16.17 38.40 -22.90
C PHE A 209 -15.33 37.19 -23.35
#